data_4d9dc0f061b0150c92cbd1ee5ec2b55f
#
_entry.id   4d9dc0f061b0150c92cbd1ee5ec2b55f
#
_cell.length_a   1.000
_cell.length_b   1.000
_cell.length_c   1.000
_cell.angle_alpha   90.00
_cell.angle_beta   90.00
_cell.angle_gamma   90.00
#
_symmetry.space_group_name_H-M   'P 1'
#
loop_
_entity.id
_entity.type
_entity.pdbx_description
1 polymer ?
#
loop_
_entity_poly.entity_id
_entity_poly.type
_entity_poly.pdbx_seq_one_letter_code
_entity_poly.pdbx_strand_id
1 'polypeptide(L)'
;MTSTDLQDVDALLVRSTVRVNKELCADSQIQFVGSATAGINHLDTKYLDSQNISWSHAPGCNAYSVTHYVMAVLGLLIEDGLFNIRQSVGIIGYGNIGKKLYQLLSALNIQVYACDPFLNDTHLVTMDKVLACDLVTI
;
A
#
# COMPACT_ATOMS: atom_id res chain seq x y z
N MET A 1 -11.73 -17.60 -13.36
CA MET A 1 -12.53 -18.03 -12.21
C MET A 1 -13.95 -17.49 -12.40
N THR A 2 -14.92 -18.35 -12.31
CA THR A 2 -16.34 -18.07 -12.52
C THR A 2 -17.14 -18.49 -11.28
N SER A 3 -18.42 -18.13 -11.17
CA SER A 3 -19.27 -18.52 -10.05
C SER A 3 -19.41 -20.06 -9.93
N THR A 4 -19.36 -20.78 -11.04
CA THR A 4 -19.40 -22.25 -11.04
C THR A 4 -18.19 -22.89 -10.34
N ASP A 5 -17.05 -22.23 -10.32
CA ASP A 5 -15.85 -22.74 -9.62
C ASP A 5 -15.96 -22.59 -8.10
N LEU A 6 -16.99 -21.88 -7.60
CA LEU A 6 -17.15 -21.51 -6.19
C LEU A 6 -18.36 -22.17 -5.50
N GLN A 7 -19.06 -23.09 -6.15
CA GLN A 7 -20.30 -23.70 -5.62
C GLN A 7 -20.10 -24.43 -4.29
N ASP A 8 -18.96 -25.14 -4.14
CA ASP A 8 -18.64 -25.92 -2.95
C ASP A 8 -17.47 -25.33 -2.14
N VAL A 9 -17.31 -23.97 -2.19
CA VAL A 9 -16.21 -23.26 -1.55
C VAL A 9 -16.73 -22.46 -0.37
N ASP A 10 -16.23 -22.71 0.83
CA ASP A 10 -16.57 -21.96 2.06
C ASP A 10 -15.72 -20.68 2.21
N ALA A 11 -14.46 -20.72 1.79
CA ALA A 11 -13.53 -19.58 1.92
C ALA A 11 -12.75 -19.34 0.63
N LEU A 12 -12.73 -18.10 0.19
CA LEU A 12 -12.03 -17.67 -1.02
C LEU A 12 -10.83 -16.79 -0.66
N LEU A 13 -9.62 -17.21 -1.04
CA LEU A 13 -8.41 -16.40 -0.93
C LEU A 13 -8.02 -15.84 -2.30
N VAL A 14 -7.89 -14.51 -2.39
CA VAL A 14 -7.63 -13.82 -3.65
C VAL A 14 -6.44 -12.86 -3.58
N ARG A 15 -6.00 -12.44 -4.76
CA ARG A 15 -5.16 -11.27 -4.97
C ARG A 15 -5.92 -10.24 -5.81
N SER A 16 -5.30 -9.09 -6.05
CA SER A 16 -5.91 -7.95 -6.77
C SER A 16 -6.34 -8.23 -8.22
N THR A 17 -5.93 -9.37 -8.80
CA THR A 17 -6.28 -9.77 -10.16
C THR A 17 -7.68 -10.37 -10.27
N VAL A 18 -8.30 -10.74 -9.14
CA VAL A 18 -9.65 -11.31 -9.08
C VAL A 18 -10.60 -10.29 -8.49
N ARG A 19 -11.61 -9.91 -9.26
CA ARG A 19 -12.66 -9.02 -8.78
C ARG A 19 -13.73 -9.82 -8.04
N VAL A 20 -13.87 -9.59 -6.75
CA VAL A 20 -14.87 -10.24 -5.90
C VAL A 20 -16.08 -9.33 -5.80
N ASN A 21 -17.16 -9.74 -6.43
CA ASN A 21 -18.40 -8.99 -6.53
C ASN A 21 -19.62 -9.94 -6.57
N LYS A 22 -20.80 -9.37 -6.72
CA LYS A 22 -22.05 -10.12 -6.82
C LYS A 22 -22.02 -11.17 -7.94
N GLU A 23 -21.49 -10.85 -9.11
CA GLU A 23 -21.45 -11.76 -10.25
C GLU A 23 -20.64 -13.04 -9.94
N LEU A 24 -19.53 -12.90 -9.19
CA LEU A 24 -18.70 -14.03 -8.80
C LEU A 24 -19.29 -14.85 -7.66
N CYS A 25 -19.99 -14.22 -6.69
CA CYS A 25 -20.33 -14.87 -5.41
C CYS A 25 -21.83 -15.20 -5.26
N ALA A 26 -22.73 -14.78 -6.17
CA ALA A 26 -24.17 -14.84 -5.99
C ALA A 26 -24.70 -16.28 -5.74
N ASP A 27 -24.11 -17.29 -6.38
CA ASP A 27 -24.56 -18.69 -6.33
C ASP A 27 -23.54 -19.56 -5.56
N SER A 28 -22.71 -18.97 -4.71
CA SER A 28 -21.70 -19.69 -3.92
C SER A 28 -22.10 -19.86 -2.47
N GLN A 29 -21.45 -20.78 -1.77
CA GLN A 29 -21.58 -20.99 -0.32
C GLN A 29 -20.50 -20.25 0.48
N ILE A 30 -19.78 -19.30 -0.15
CA ILE A 30 -18.67 -18.58 0.47
C ILE A 30 -19.15 -17.84 1.72
N GLN A 31 -18.46 -18.06 2.84
CA GLN A 31 -18.69 -17.39 4.12
C GLN A 31 -17.56 -16.41 4.45
N PHE A 32 -16.39 -16.58 3.80
CA PHE A 32 -15.22 -15.75 4.05
C PHE A 32 -14.45 -15.42 2.76
N VAL A 33 -14.01 -14.16 2.63
CA VAL A 33 -13.11 -13.70 1.57
C VAL A 33 -11.85 -13.10 2.19
N GLY A 34 -10.70 -13.68 1.89
CA GLY A 34 -9.39 -13.16 2.29
C GLY A 34 -8.64 -12.56 1.10
N SER A 35 -8.18 -11.32 1.20
CA SER A 35 -7.31 -10.74 0.18
C SER A 35 -5.86 -10.65 0.65
N ALA A 36 -4.96 -11.33 -0.06
CA ALA A 36 -3.52 -11.28 0.19
C ALA A 36 -2.88 -10.00 -0.38
N THR A 37 -3.57 -8.86 -0.25
CA THR A 37 -3.12 -7.54 -0.72
C THR A 37 -3.41 -6.46 0.30
N ALA A 38 -2.66 -5.36 0.24
CA ALA A 38 -2.89 -4.21 1.11
C ALA A 38 -4.15 -3.42 0.70
N GLY A 39 -4.43 -3.30 -0.61
CA GLY A 39 -5.59 -2.61 -1.14
C GLY A 39 -6.82 -3.53 -1.29
N ILE A 40 -8.01 -2.95 -1.31
CA ILE A 40 -9.31 -3.64 -1.37
C ILE A 40 -10.17 -3.24 -2.58
N ASN A 41 -9.64 -2.48 -3.55
CA ASN A 41 -10.41 -1.96 -4.69
C ASN A 41 -11.04 -3.05 -5.57
N HIS A 42 -10.57 -4.29 -5.46
CA HIS A 42 -11.09 -5.46 -6.18
C HIS A 42 -12.17 -6.21 -5.38
N LEU A 43 -12.46 -5.81 -4.13
CA LEU A 43 -13.51 -6.36 -3.29
C LEU A 43 -14.72 -5.43 -3.29
N ASP A 44 -15.89 -5.92 -3.65
CA ASP A 44 -17.15 -5.23 -3.40
C ASP A 44 -17.59 -5.45 -1.95
N THR A 45 -16.98 -4.69 -1.03
CA THR A 45 -17.22 -4.84 0.41
C THR A 45 -18.67 -4.59 0.78
N LYS A 46 -19.36 -3.68 0.08
CA LYS A 46 -20.79 -3.41 0.31
C LYS A 46 -21.66 -4.63 0.00
N TYR A 47 -21.34 -5.31 -1.10
CA TYR A 47 -22.02 -6.55 -1.45
C TYR A 47 -21.72 -7.64 -0.42
N LEU A 48 -20.44 -7.87 -0.07
CA LEU A 48 -20.04 -8.89 0.92
C LEU A 48 -20.73 -8.66 2.27
N ASP A 49 -20.74 -7.43 2.77
CA ASP A 49 -21.41 -7.07 4.01
C ASP A 49 -22.94 -7.33 3.93
N SER A 50 -23.57 -7.03 2.79
CA SER A 50 -25.01 -7.25 2.57
C SER A 50 -25.39 -8.72 2.56
N GLN A 51 -24.45 -9.60 2.23
CA GLN A 51 -24.64 -11.06 2.19
C GLN A 51 -24.13 -11.77 3.46
N ASN A 52 -23.69 -11.02 4.47
CA ASN A 52 -23.02 -11.53 5.67
C ASN A 52 -21.78 -12.39 5.37
N ILE A 53 -21.09 -12.11 4.28
CA ILE A 53 -19.81 -12.73 3.94
C ILE A 53 -18.70 -11.97 4.66
N SER A 54 -18.04 -12.60 5.60
CA SER A 54 -16.90 -12.00 6.30
C SER A 54 -15.74 -11.78 5.34
N TRP A 55 -15.02 -10.68 5.50
CA TRP A 55 -13.84 -10.44 4.67
C TRP A 55 -12.68 -9.81 5.44
N SER A 56 -11.47 -10.02 4.94
CA SER A 56 -10.26 -9.43 5.49
C SER A 56 -9.26 -9.14 4.36
N HIS A 57 -8.31 -8.26 4.65
CA HIS A 57 -7.19 -7.95 3.76
C HIS A 57 -5.90 -7.83 4.58
N ALA A 58 -4.77 -7.58 3.92
CA ALA A 58 -3.46 -7.59 4.55
C ALA A 58 -2.78 -6.19 4.48
N PRO A 59 -3.26 -5.18 5.22
CA PRO A 59 -2.67 -3.84 5.20
C PRO A 59 -1.21 -3.89 5.67
N GLY A 60 -0.31 -3.29 4.89
CA GLY A 60 1.12 -3.24 5.19
C GLY A 60 1.90 -4.54 4.92
N CYS A 61 1.28 -5.60 4.39
CA CYS A 61 1.97 -6.87 4.11
C CYS A 61 3.18 -6.72 3.16
N ASN A 62 3.13 -5.76 2.25
CA ASN A 62 4.19 -5.46 1.29
C ASN A 62 5.08 -4.27 1.70
N ALA A 63 4.88 -3.69 2.88
CA ALA A 63 5.53 -2.44 3.24
C ALA A 63 7.07 -2.56 3.23
N TYR A 64 7.63 -3.66 3.71
CA TYR A 64 9.08 -3.88 3.65
C TYR A 64 9.58 -4.01 2.21
N SER A 65 8.91 -4.80 1.38
CA SER A 65 9.32 -5.00 -0.02
C SER A 65 9.30 -3.69 -0.81
N VAL A 66 8.25 -2.87 -0.63
CA VAL A 66 8.16 -1.57 -1.30
C VAL A 66 9.24 -0.61 -0.77
N THR A 67 9.45 -0.58 0.54
CA THR A 67 10.51 0.25 1.13
C THR A 67 11.90 -0.15 0.62
N HIS A 68 12.21 -1.45 0.56
CA HIS A 68 13.48 -1.94 0.02
C HIS A 68 13.64 -1.60 -1.47
N TYR A 69 12.56 -1.68 -2.25
CA TYR A 69 12.59 -1.26 -3.66
C TYR A 69 12.98 0.22 -3.80
N VAL A 70 12.31 1.11 -3.04
CA VAL A 70 12.64 2.54 -3.07
C VAL A 70 14.08 2.80 -2.65
N MET A 71 14.57 2.11 -1.61
CA MET A 71 15.97 2.21 -1.16
C MET A 71 16.95 1.72 -2.23
N ALA A 72 16.63 0.64 -2.93
CA ALA A 72 17.47 0.14 -4.04
C ALA A 72 17.52 1.14 -5.20
N VAL A 73 16.38 1.73 -5.59
CA VAL A 73 16.33 2.79 -6.61
C VAL A 73 17.14 4.00 -6.18
N LEU A 74 17.04 4.43 -4.91
CA LEU A 74 17.83 5.53 -4.38
C LEU A 74 19.35 5.22 -4.46
N GLY A 75 19.76 4.00 -4.16
CA GLY A 75 21.15 3.55 -4.31
C GLY A 75 21.65 3.69 -5.75
N LEU A 76 20.86 3.28 -6.74
CA LEU A 76 21.18 3.45 -8.15
C LEU A 76 21.29 4.92 -8.55
N LEU A 77 20.37 5.77 -8.07
CA LEU A 77 20.43 7.22 -8.35
C LEU A 77 21.69 7.87 -7.77
N ILE A 78 22.18 7.37 -6.62
CA ILE A 78 23.44 7.83 -6.03
C ILE A 78 24.63 7.35 -6.86
N GLU A 79 24.63 6.09 -7.29
CA GLU A 79 25.69 5.52 -8.12
C GLU A 79 25.83 6.23 -9.47
N ASP A 80 24.70 6.57 -10.09
CA ASP A 80 24.63 7.30 -11.36
C ASP A 80 24.90 8.82 -11.20
N GLY A 81 25.11 9.31 -9.98
CA GLY A 81 25.34 10.74 -9.69
C GLY A 81 24.11 11.63 -9.87
N LEU A 82 22.91 11.03 -9.97
CA LEU A 82 21.63 11.74 -10.11
C LEU A 82 21.06 12.21 -8.77
N PHE A 83 21.51 11.63 -7.67
CA PHE A 83 21.14 12.01 -6.32
C PHE A 83 22.36 11.96 -5.39
N ASN A 84 22.39 12.83 -4.39
CA ASN A 84 23.44 12.88 -3.38
C ASN A 84 22.80 12.83 -1.98
N ILE A 85 23.44 12.13 -1.02
CA ILE A 85 22.92 11.99 0.36
C ILE A 85 22.76 13.32 1.12
N ARG A 86 23.36 14.42 0.62
CA ARG A 86 23.17 15.78 1.17
C ARG A 86 21.91 16.48 0.66
N GLN A 87 21.25 15.91 -0.36
CA GLN A 87 19.99 16.38 -0.90
C GLN A 87 18.83 15.87 -0.07
N SER A 88 17.67 16.49 -0.26
CA SER A 88 16.45 16.20 0.51
C SER A 88 15.52 15.22 -0.21
N VAL A 89 14.85 14.39 0.58
CA VAL A 89 13.82 13.47 0.09
C VAL A 89 12.47 13.87 0.67
N GLY A 90 11.47 14.00 -0.19
CA GLY A 90 10.08 14.22 0.14
C GLY A 90 9.26 12.91 0.04
N ILE A 91 8.42 12.64 1.03
CA ILE A 91 7.52 11.48 1.05
C ILE A 91 6.08 11.97 1.08
N ILE A 92 5.28 11.58 0.10
CA ILE A 92 3.83 11.82 0.09
C ILE A 92 3.14 10.54 0.57
N GLY A 93 2.44 10.64 1.72
CA GLY A 93 1.84 9.51 2.41
C GLY A 93 2.70 9.01 3.57
N TYR A 94 2.14 9.03 4.78
CA TYR A 94 2.83 8.62 6.03
C TYR A 94 2.16 7.40 6.66
N GLY A 95 1.73 6.46 5.81
CA GLY A 95 1.17 5.16 6.20
C GLY A 95 2.26 4.11 6.49
N ASN A 96 1.90 2.84 6.32
CA ASN A 96 2.78 1.69 6.60
C ASN A 96 4.11 1.73 5.84
N ILE A 97 4.13 2.24 4.61
CA ILE A 97 5.32 2.34 3.76
C ILE A 97 6.08 3.63 4.10
N GLY A 98 5.40 4.77 4.05
CA GLY A 98 6.02 6.08 4.25
C GLY A 98 6.72 6.22 5.60
N LYS A 99 6.14 5.69 6.69
CA LYS A 99 6.78 5.66 8.01
C LYS A 99 8.08 4.87 8.02
N LYS A 100 8.09 3.68 7.40
CA LYS A 100 9.30 2.84 7.32
C LYS A 100 10.39 3.51 6.48
N LEU A 101 10.01 4.07 5.35
CA LEU A 101 10.94 4.78 4.47
C LEU A 101 11.53 6.02 5.18
N TYR A 102 10.70 6.80 5.85
CA TYR A 102 11.14 7.95 6.66
C TYR A 102 12.18 7.53 7.70
N GLN A 103 11.93 6.45 8.44
CA GLN A 103 12.83 5.94 9.46
C GLN A 103 14.18 5.50 8.86
N LEU A 104 14.17 4.77 7.73
CA LEU A 104 15.40 4.31 7.07
C LEU A 104 16.22 5.48 6.52
N LEU A 105 15.59 6.42 5.83
CA LEU A 105 16.27 7.60 5.29
C LEU A 105 16.87 8.46 6.39
N SER A 106 16.14 8.66 7.49
CA SER A 106 16.63 9.39 8.66
C SER A 106 17.82 8.69 9.31
N ALA A 107 17.79 7.36 9.42
CA ALA A 107 18.90 6.57 9.95
C ALA A 107 20.19 6.66 9.10
N LEU A 108 20.05 6.96 7.80
CA LEU A 108 21.15 7.22 6.89
C LEU A 108 21.60 8.70 6.90
N ASN A 109 21.06 9.53 7.80
CA ASN A 109 21.29 10.97 7.87
C ASN A 109 20.90 11.73 6.58
N ILE A 110 19.99 11.20 5.79
CA ILE A 110 19.38 11.91 4.65
C ILE A 110 18.32 12.85 5.19
N GLN A 111 18.29 14.09 4.70
CA GLN A 111 17.26 15.05 5.07
C GLN A 111 15.93 14.62 4.44
N VAL A 112 14.96 14.23 5.28
CA VAL A 112 13.67 13.71 4.83
C VAL A 112 12.50 14.52 5.38
N TYR A 113 11.52 14.78 4.54
CA TYR A 113 10.26 15.43 4.87
C TYR A 113 9.11 14.55 4.43
N ALA A 114 8.04 14.48 5.23
CA ALA A 114 6.85 13.73 4.88
C ALA A 114 5.59 14.57 5.04
N CYS A 115 4.61 14.36 4.18
CA CYS A 115 3.27 14.89 4.35
C CYS A 115 2.22 13.78 4.18
N ASP A 116 1.12 13.92 4.92
CA ASP A 116 -0.07 13.10 4.76
C ASP A 116 -1.29 13.95 5.17
N PRO A 117 -2.17 14.32 4.23
CA PRO A 117 -3.29 15.21 4.53
C PRO A 117 -4.37 14.56 5.43
N PHE A 118 -4.30 13.26 5.63
CA PHE A 118 -5.27 12.50 6.44
C PHE A 118 -4.77 12.20 7.86
N LEU A 119 -3.52 12.56 8.17
CA LEU A 119 -2.91 12.33 9.47
C LEU A 119 -2.56 13.66 10.15
N ASN A 120 -2.81 13.69 11.44
CA ASN A 120 -2.38 14.80 12.30
C ASN A 120 -1.18 14.34 13.16
N ASP A 121 0.03 14.46 12.61
CA ASP A 121 1.28 14.03 13.23
C ASP A 121 2.28 15.20 13.21
N THR A 122 2.95 15.45 14.32
CA THR A 122 3.89 16.58 14.49
C THR A 122 5.15 16.47 13.63
N HIS A 123 5.45 15.30 13.10
CA HIS A 123 6.58 15.08 12.18
C HIS A 123 6.25 15.45 10.73
N LEU A 124 4.96 15.68 10.43
CA LEU A 124 4.52 15.99 9.06
C LEU A 124 4.70 17.48 8.76
N VAL A 125 5.05 17.75 7.51
CA VAL A 125 5.17 19.09 6.96
C VAL A 125 4.09 19.35 5.90
N THR A 126 4.04 20.57 5.36
CA THR A 126 3.11 20.89 4.27
C THR A 126 3.50 20.19 2.97
N MET A 127 2.54 19.99 2.09
CA MET A 127 2.76 19.44 0.75
C MET A 127 3.79 20.25 -0.03
N ASP A 128 3.71 21.57 0.02
CA ASP A 128 4.66 22.49 -0.66
C ASP A 128 6.10 22.23 -0.21
N LYS A 129 6.30 21.95 1.09
CA LYS A 129 7.63 21.63 1.62
C LYS A 129 8.15 20.30 1.07
N VAL A 130 7.29 19.30 0.93
CA VAL A 130 7.64 18.00 0.36
C VAL A 130 7.95 18.13 -1.13
N LEU A 131 7.14 18.86 -1.88
CA LEU A 131 7.33 19.09 -3.32
C LEU A 131 8.57 19.92 -3.65
N ALA A 132 9.10 20.69 -2.67
CA ALA A 132 10.33 21.46 -2.82
C ALA A 132 11.59 20.60 -2.55
N CYS A 133 11.49 19.31 -2.25
CA CYS A 133 12.62 18.41 -2.08
C CYS A 133 13.27 18.06 -3.43
N ASP A 134 14.54 17.64 -3.37
CA ASP A 134 15.33 17.27 -4.57
C ASP A 134 14.80 15.95 -5.19
N LEU A 135 14.23 15.06 -4.38
CA LEU A 135 13.59 13.81 -4.80
C LEU A 135 12.27 13.66 -4.06
N VAL A 136 11.22 13.26 -4.77
CA VAL A 136 9.90 13.02 -4.17
C VAL A 136 9.45 11.60 -4.51
N THR A 137 8.93 10.89 -3.50
CA THR A 137 8.29 9.57 -3.64
C THR A 137 6.86 9.61 -3.08
N ILE A 138 6.00 8.78 -3.69
CA ILE A 138 4.57 8.68 -3.35
C ILE A 138 4.27 7.25 -2.93
#